data_702cb8be536e43b4d8284cffa4e3c731
#
_entry.id   702cb8be536e43b4d8284cffa4e3c731
#
_cell.length_a   1.000
_cell.length_b   1.000
_cell.length_c   1.000
_cell.angle_alpha   90.00
_cell.angle_beta   90.00
_cell.angle_gamma   90.00
#
_symmetry.space_group_name_H-M   'P 1'
#
loop_
_entity.id
_entity.type
_entity.pdbx_description
1 polymer ?
#
loop_
_entity_poly.entity_id
_entity_poly.type
_entity_poly.pdbx_seq_one_letter_code
_entity_poly.pdbx_strand_id
1 'polypeptide(L)'
;LETGRALTADHLAPYAGRGFTGFLVNVHETSTGVHYNMELISRFCRENGLFLVVDAISSFLADEFDMKAWDVQVMLTGSQKALACPPGVSVLVLSAKAVARLEGRKIKCMYLDLNSALKNGERGQTPFTPAVGTLLQINARLKEIDANGGVAAETRRISALAADFRAKIRDLPFEIVSESMSNAVTPLHPRNVSAYSVFTHLKDEYGIWVCPNGGALADRIFRVGHIGALTANDNTTLVAAMQDMLRRGLL
;
A
#
# COMPACT_ATOMS: atom_id res chain seq x y z
N LEU A 1 -8.73 -2.30 -15.92
CA LEU A 1 -8.75 -0.84 -15.78
C LEU A 1 -7.58 -0.23 -16.56
N GLU A 2 -7.77 0.96 -17.10
CA GLU A 2 -6.68 1.74 -17.65
C GLU A 2 -5.75 2.27 -16.53
N THR A 3 -4.50 2.54 -16.89
CA THR A 3 -3.48 3.02 -15.95
C THR A 3 -3.92 4.30 -15.25
N GLY A 4 -3.89 4.34 -13.93
CA GLY A 4 -4.24 5.51 -13.13
C GLY A 4 -5.75 5.75 -12.90
N ARG A 5 -6.62 4.93 -13.48
CA ARG A 5 -8.09 5.08 -13.38
C ARG A 5 -8.65 4.48 -12.10
N ALA A 6 -9.63 5.17 -11.53
CA ALA A 6 -10.39 4.68 -10.39
C ALA A 6 -11.35 3.55 -10.79
N LEU A 7 -11.63 2.64 -9.87
CA LEU A 7 -12.66 1.62 -10.03
C LEU A 7 -14.05 2.24 -9.83
N THR A 8 -14.97 2.00 -10.77
CA THR A 8 -16.35 2.48 -10.72
C THR A 8 -17.34 1.32 -10.67
N ALA A 9 -18.62 1.61 -10.39
CA ALA A 9 -19.68 0.62 -10.41
C ALA A 9 -19.85 -0.03 -11.80
N ASP A 10 -19.66 0.73 -12.88
CA ASP A 10 -19.76 0.23 -14.25
C ASP A 10 -18.70 -0.82 -14.57
N HIS A 11 -17.52 -0.72 -13.98
CA HIS A 11 -16.47 -1.73 -14.10
C HIS A 11 -16.85 -3.04 -13.41
N LEU A 12 -17.65 -3.00 -12.36
CA LEU A 12 -18.09 -4.16 -11.58
C LEU A 12 -19.39 -4.80 -12.13
N ALA A 13 -20.28 -3.99 -12.71
CA ALA A 13 -21.60 -4.43 -13.17
C ALA A 13 -21.58 -5.69 -14.07
N PRO A 14 -20.64 -5.87 -15.03
CA PRO A 14 -20.58 -7.06 -15.86
C PRO A 14 -20.31 -8.37 -15.10
N TYR A 15 -19.88 -8.28 -13.86
CA TYR A 15 -19.53 -9.44 -13.02
C TYR A 15 -20.61 -9.78 -11.98
N ALA A 16 -21.66 -8.97 -11.86
CA ALA A 16 -22.77 -9.22 -10.95
C ALA A 16 -23.53 -10.49 -11.35
N GLY A 17 -23.92 -11.31 -10.37
CA GLY A 17 -24.69 -12.53 -10.58
C GLY A 17 -23.99 -13.64 -11.37
N ARG A 18 -22.67 -13.54 -11.62
CA ARG A 18 -21.92 -14.50 -12.45
C ARG A 18 -21.48 -15.75 -11.68
N GLY A 19 -21.88 -15.93 -10.42
CA GLY A 19 -21.56 -17.13 -9.64
C GLY A 19 -20.09 -17.19 -9.15
N PHE A 20 -19.38 -16.08 -9.13
CA PHE A 20 -18.07 -16.01 -8.48
C PHE A 20 -18.19 -16.27 -6.99
N THR A 21 -17.17 -16.84 -6.38
CA THR A 21 -17.16 -17.18 -4.95
C THR A 21 -16.32 -16.24 -4.09
N GLY A 22 -15.53 -15.37 -4.70
CA GLY A 22 -14.68 -14.42 -4.00
C GLY A 22 -14.21 -13.29 -4.90
N PHE A 23 -13.77 -12.22 -4.26
CA PHE A 23 -13.16 -11.05 -4.88
C PHE A 23 -11.81 -10.80 -4.21
N LEU A 24 -10.76 -10.77 -5.00
CA LEU A 24 -9.40 -10.47 -4.55
C LEU A 24 -8.99 -9.12 -5.13
N VAL A 25 -8.52 -8.23 -4.27
CA VAL A 25 -8.13 -6.88 -4.69
C VAL A 25 -6.96 -6.37 -3.85
N ASN A 26 -6.02 -5.69 -4.50
CA ASN A 26 -5.13 -4.76 -3.84
C ASN A 26 -5.87 -3.43 -3.68
N VAL A 27 -6.08 -2.96 -2.46
CA VAL A 27 -6.81 -1.70 -2.23
C VAL A 27 -6.04 -0.48 -2.75
N HIS A 28 -4.73 -0.59 -2.86
CA HIS A 28 -3.85 0.44 -3.41
C HIS A 28 -2.95 -0.15 -4.50
N GLU A 29 -3.13 0.33 -5.73
CA GLU A 29 -2.24 -0.02 -6.85
C GLU A 29 -0.97 0.84 -6.78
N THR A 30 0.10 0.26 -6.27
CA THR A 30 1.34 0.98 -5.95
C THR A 30 2.00 1.62 -7.18
N SER A 31 1.90 1.01 -8.36
CA SER A 31 2.55 1.50 -9.58
C SER A 31 1.97 2.80 -10.10
N THR A 32 0.70 3.06 -9.81
CA THR A 32 -0.07 4.22 -10.28
C THR A 32 -0.62 5.09 -9.16
N GLY A 33 -0.46 4.67 -7.90
CA GLY A 33 -0.95 5.39 -6.72
C GLY A 33 -2.46 5.36 -6.52
N VAL A 34 -3.20 4.58 -7.33
CA VAL A 34 -4.67 4.50 -7.24
C VAL A 34 -5.09 3.77 -5.97
N HIS A 35 -5.91 4.42 -5.17
CA HIS A 35 -6.59 3.83 -4.03
C HIS A 35 -8.04 3.52 -4.41
N TYR A 36 -8.44 2.27 -4.34
CA TYR A 36 -9.79 1.86 -4.72
C TYR A 36 -10.81 2.12 -3.60
N ASN A 37 -12.02 2.50 -4.00
CA ASN A 37 -13.12 2.75 -3.09
C ASN A 37 -13.62 1.44 -2.46
N MET A 38 -13.25 1.22 -1.19
CA MET A 38 -13.59 -0.01 -0.46
C MET A 38 -15.08 -0.11 -0.12
N GLU A 39 -15.80 1.00 0.01
CA GLU A 39 -17.25 0.96 0.21
C GLU A 39 -17.97 0.42 -1.02
N LEU A 40 -17.54 0.86 -2.21
CA LEU A 40 -18.05 0.35 -3.49
C LEU A 40 -17.79 -1.16 -3.62
N ILE A 41 -16.53 -1.59 -3.37
CA ILE A 41 -16.14 -2.99 -3.47
C ILE A 41 -16.88 -3.85 -2.45
N SER A 42 -16.94 -3.41 -1.22
CA SER A 42 -17.63 -4.09 -0.12
C SER A 42 -19.12 -4.28 -0.42
N ARG A 43 -19.81 -3.22 -0.88
CA ARG A 43 -21.21 -3.28 -1.27
C ARG A 43 -21.41 -4.31 -2.40
N PHE A 44 -20.62 -4.25 -3.47
CA PHE A 44 -20.68 -5.21 -4.57
C PHE A 44 -20.46 -6.64 -4.07
N CYS A 45 -19.50 -6.88 -3.19
CA CYS A 45 -19.23 -8.20 -2.64
C CYS A 45 -20.41 -8.72 -1.80
N ARG A 46 -21.01 -7.88 -0.95
CA ARG A 46 -22.19 -8.27 -0.15
C ARG A 46 -23.38 -8.62 -1.02
N GLU A 47 -23.71 -7.78 -2.03
CA GLU A 47 -24.83 -7.98 -2.93
C GLU A 47 -24.69 -9.26 -3.77
N ASN A 48 -23.46 -9.69 -4.04
CA ASN A 48 -23.19 -10.89 -4.86
C ASN A 48 -22.69 -12.10 -4.05
N GLY A 49 -22.69 -12.04 -2.72
CA GLY A 49 -22.27 -13.15 -1.86
C GLY A 49 -20.78 -13.51 -1.98
N LEU A 50 -19.91 -12.55 -2.32
CA LEU A 50 -18.50 -12.78 -2.58
C LEU A 50 -17.67 -12.72 -1.29
N PHE A 51 -16.71 -13.64 -1.20
CA PHE A 51 -15.69 -13.66 -0.12
C PHE A 51 -14.59 -12.65 -0.46
N LEU A 52 -14.49 -11.56 0.31
CA LEU A 52 -13.59 -10.45 0.01
C LEU A 52 -12.21 -10.66 0.66
N VAL A 53 -11.17 -10.68 -0.16
CA VAL A 53 -9.75 -10.73 0.25
C VAL A 53 -9.06 -9.45 -0.22
N VAL A 54 -8.42 -8.74 0.70
CA VAL A 54 -7.80 -7.44 0.41
C VAL A 54 -6.31 -7.48 0.70
N ASP A 55 -5.51 -7.19 -0.31
CA ASP A 55 -4.12 -6.81 -0.13
C ASP A 55 -4.07 -5.32 0.22
N ALA A 56 -3.71 -5.03 1.47
CA ALA A 56 -3.52 -3.69 1.99
C ALA A 56 -2.04 -3.36 2.26
N ILE A 57 -1.10 -4.14 1.70
CA ILE A 57 0.33 -4.03 2.02
C ILE A 57 0.83 -2.60 1.88
N SER A 58 0.45 -1.89 0.84
CA SER A 58 0.95 -0.54 0.56
C SER A 58 0.08 0.59 1.11
N SER A 59 -1.17 0.33 1.50
CA SER A 59 -2.09 1.31 2.09
C SER A 59 -2.18 1.24 3.61
N PHE A 60 -1.76 0.12 4.20
CA PHE A 60 -1.80 -0.11 5.65
C PHE A 60 -1.14 1.06 6.41
N LEU A 61 -1.83 1.60 7.41
CA LEU A 61 -1.47 2.80 8.19
C LEU A 61 -1.40 4.11 7.40
N ALA A 62 -1.43 4.09 6.07
CA ALA A 62 -1.39 5.30 5.24
C ALA A 62 -2.80 5.83 4.94
N ASP A 63 -3.74 4.93 4.75
CA ASP A 63 -5.13 5.23 4.45
C ASP A 63 -6.03 4.57 5.48
N GLU A 64 -7.24 5.10 5.64
CA GLU A 64 -8.24 4.47 6.51
C GLU A 64 -8.61 3.09 6.00
N PHE A 65 -8.73 2.14 6.93
CA PHE A 65 -9.13 0.78 6.62
C PHE A 65 -9.95 0.18 7.78
N ASP A 66 -11.21 -0.13 7.53
CA ASP A 66 -12.08 -0.81 8.49
C ASP A 66 -12.54 -2.16 7.94
N MET A 67 -11.82 -3.20 8.34
CA MET A 67 -12.10 -4.59 7.94
C MET A 67 -13.53 -5.02 8.30
N LYS A 68 -14.05 -4.55 9.43
CA LYS A 68 -15.37 -4.93 9.94
C LYS A 68 -16.50 -4.19 9.20
N ALA A 69 -16.39 -2.88 9.03
CA ALA A 69 -17.37 -2.06 8.33
C ALA A 69 -17.51 -2.49 6.86
N TRP A 70 -16.41 -2.91 6.23
CA TRP A 70 -16.39 -3.35 4.83
C TRP A 70 -16.59 -4.86 4.63
N ASP A 71 -16.89 -5.61 5.70
CA ASP A 71 -17.05 -7.08 5.66
C ASP A 71 -15.90 -7.78 4.91
N VAL A 72 -14.66 -7.36 5.16
CA VAL A 72 -13.46 -7.98 4.60
C VAL A 72 -13.17 -9.27 5.35
N GLN A 73 -13.02 -10.39 4.66
CA GLN A 73 -12.77 -11.67 5.29
C GLN A 73 -11.30 -11.94 5.55
N VAL A 74 -10.43 -11.48 4.65
CA VAL A 74 -8.98 -11.59 4.81
C VAL A 74 -8.33 -10.28 4.42
N MET A 75 -7.47 -9.74 5.28
CA MET A 75 -6.60 -8.61 4.98
C MET A 75 -5.15 -9.03 5.10
N LEU A 76 -4.32 -8.58 4.14
CA LEU A 76 -2.88 -8.84 4.12
C LEU A 76 -2.10 -7.53 4.26
N THR A 77 -1.03 -7.57 5.06
CA THR A 77 -0.02 -6.53 5.10
C THR A 77 1.37 -7.12 5.34
N GLY A 78 2.40 -6.29 5.31
CA GLY A 78 3.79 -6.74 5.46
C GLY A 78 4.64 -5.78 6.29
N SER A 79 5.73 -6.29 6.84
CA SER A 79 6.65 -5.55 7.71
C SER A 79 7.39 -4.40 7.01
N GLN A 80 7.62 -4.50 5.70
CA GLN A 80 8.52 -3.62 4.92
C GLN A 80 7.87 -2.36 4.34
N LYS A 81 6.63 -2.03 4.71
CA LYS A 81 5.91 -0.83 4.24
C LYS A 81 5.75 0.18 5.38
N ALA A 82 4.55 0.59 5.73
CA ALA A 82 4.31 1.62 6.74
C ALA A 82 4.77 1.22 8.16
N LEU A 83 4.94 -0.05 8.45
CA LEU A 83 5.57 -0.51 9.69
C LEU A 83 7.05 -0.15 9.78
N ALA A 84 7.69 0.23 8.66
CA ALA A 84 9.10 0.64 8.62
C ALA A 84 10.09 -0.39 9.20
N CYS A 85 9.78 -1.69 9.06
CA CYS A 85 10.60 -2.80 9.48
C CYS A 85 11.22 -3.51 8.27
N PRO A 86 12.30 -4.29 8.45
CA PRO A 86 12.84 -5.12 7.38
C PRO A 86 11.80 -6.08 6.80
N PRO A 87 11.92 -6.47 5.51
CA PRO A 87 11.09 -7.51 4.94
C PRO A 87 11.32 -8.85 5.65
N GLY A 88 10.31 -9.74 5.63
CA GLY A 88 10.41 -11.09 6.19
C GLY A 88 9.19 -11.55 6.98
N VAL A 89 8.23 -10.66 7.25
CA VAL A 89 6.99 -10.99 7.94
C VAL A 89 5.80 -10.52 7.12
N SER A 90 4.90 -11.45 6.79
CA SER A 90 3.57 -11.17 6.28
C SER A 90 2.55 -11.34 7.41
N VAL A 91 1.64 -10.38 7.54
CA VAL A 91 0.56 -10.40 8.52
C VAL A 91 -0.75 -10.63 7.79
N LEU A 92 -1.49 -11.65 8.22
CA LEU A 92 -2.85 -11.91 7.74
C LEU A 92 -3.82 -11.70 8.89
N VAL A 93 -4.84 -10.88 8.66
CA VAL A 93 -5.96 -10.71 9.59
C VAL A 93 -7.16 -11.44 9.02
N LEU A 94 -7.71 -12.37 9.80
CA LEU A 94 -8.80 -13.24 9.40
C LEU A 94 -10.08 -12.89 10.16
N SER A 95 -11.20 -12.76 9.45
CA SER A 95 -12.51 -12.70 10.09
C SER A 95 -12.92 -14.08 10.61
N ALA A 96 -13.93 -14.13 11.51
CA ALA A 96 -14.50 -15.40 11.96
C ALA A 96 -15.03 -16.24 10.77
N LYS A 97 -15.61 -15.59 9.75
CA LYS A 97 -16.03 -16.27 8.51
C LYS A 97 -14.85 -16.92 7.77
N ALA A 98 -13.68 -16.23 7.75
CA ALA A 98 -12.49 -16.77 7.10
C ALA A 98 -11.95 -17.97 7.87
N VAL A 99 -11.89 -17.91 9.20
CA VAL A 99 -11.46 -19.04 10.06
C VAL A 99 -12.38 -20.23 9.85
N ALA A 100 -13.71 -20.06 9.93
CA ALA A 100 -14.67 -21.13 9.69
C ALA A 100 -14.53 -21.77 8.31
N ARG A 101 -14.14 -20.98 7.29
CA ARG A 101 -13.93 -21.51 5.93
C ARG A 101 -12.70 -22.41 5.81
N LEU A 102 -11.75 -22.32 6.72
CA LEU A 102 -10.56 -23.20 6.78
C LEU A 102 -10.87 -24.57 7.36
N GLU A 103 -11.93 -24.70 8.16
CA GLU A 103 -12.30 -25.97 8.82
C GLU A 103 -12.56 -27.09 7.81
N GLY A 104 -12.01 -28.24 8.06
CA GLY A 104 -12.16 -29.44 7.21
C GLY A 104 -11.50 -29.34 5.83
N ARG A 105 -10.79 -28.26 5.52
CA ARG A 105 -10.11 -28.10 4.22
C ARG A 105 -8.80 -28.88 4.20
N LYS A 106 -8.62 -29.68 3.15
CA LYS A 106 -7.33 -30.33 2.90
C LYS A 106 -6.35 -29.32 2.32
N ILE A 107 -5.32 -28.99 3.08
CA ILE A 107 -4.27 -28.06 2.64
C ILE A 107 -3.30 -28.79 1.69
N LYS A 108 -2.93 -28.12 0.61
CA LYS A 108 -2.02 -28.64 -0.42
C LYS A 108 -0.60 -28.11 -0.29
N CYS A 109 -0.36 -27.16 0.60
CA CYS A 109 0.92 -26.47 0.79
C CYS A 109 1.36 -26.59 2.24
N MET A 110 2.54 -27.14 2.48
CA MET A 110 3.08 -27.33 3.83
C MET A 110 3.36 -25.98 4.52
N TYR A 111 3.99 -25.04 3.83
CA TYR A 111 4.47 -23.80 4.43
C TYR A 111 3.35 -22.75 4.62
N LEU A 112 2.44 -22.63 3.66
CA LEU A 112 1.36 -21.63 3.69
C LEU A 112 0.06 -22.21 4.26
N ASP A 113 0.16 -23.06 5.28
CA ASP A 113 -0.99 -23.67 5.95
C ASP A 113 -1.48 -22.80 7.12
N LEU A 114 -2.59 -22.10 6.90
CA LEU A 114 -3.22 -21.26 7.92
C LEU A 114 -3.77 -22.07 9.10
N ASN A 115 -4.24 -23.32 8.90
CA ASN A 115 -4.68 -24.16 10.02
C ASN A 115 -3.51 -24.48 10.94
N SER A 116 -2.35 -24.80 10.39
CA SER A 116 -1.12 -25.00 11.17
C SER A 116 -0.70 -23.73 11.91
N ALA A 117 -0.79 -22.56 11.25
CA ALA A 117 -0.46 -21.27 11.87
C ALA A 117 -1.39 -20.96 13.05
N LEU A 118 -2.71 -21.10 12.89
CA LEU A 118 -3.70 -20.87 13.93
C LEU A 118 -3.48 -21.82 15.13
N LYS A 119 -3.33 -23.13 14.87
CA LYS A 119 -3.10 -24.13 15.91
C LYS A 119 -1.81 -23.89 16.71
N ASN A 120 -0.73 -23.50 16.05
CA ASN A 120 0.51 -23.14 16.74
C ASN A 120 0.37 -21.82 17.52
N GLY A 121 -0.40 -20.87 16.98
CA GLY A 121 -0.69 -19.59 17.64
C GLY A 121 -1.37 -19.73 18.99
N GLU A 122 -2.24 -20.74 19.19
CA GLU A 122 -2.90 -21.04 20.47
C GLU A 122 -1.89 -21.27 21.64
N ARG A 123 -0.72 -21.79 21.32
CA ARG A 123 0.37 -22.02 22.29
C ARG A 123 1.49 -20.98 22.19
N GLY A 124 1.26 -19.85 21.52
CA GLY A 124 2.27 -18.79 21.34
C GLY A 124 3.44 -19.18 20.44
N GLN A 125 3.24 -20.10 19.50
CA GLN A 125 4.28 -20.61 18.60
C GLN A 125 3.91 -20.32 17.13
N THR A 126 4.91 -20.40 16.26
CA THR A 126 4.75 -20.44 14.81
C THR A 126 5.03 -21.84 14.28
N PRO A 127 4.49 -22.23 13.10
CA PRO A 127 4.76 -23.56 12.53
C PRO A 127 6.24 -23.83 12.23
N PHE A 128 6.98 -22.77 11.91
CA PHE A 128 8.41 -22.80 11.56
C PHE A 128 9.13 -21.67 12.29
N THR A 129 10.46 -21.70 12.33
CA THR A 129 11.26 -20.63 12.93
C THR A 129 10.95 -19.28 12.26
N PRO A 130 10.45 -18.29 13.01
CA PRO A 130 10.07 -17.01 12.45
C PRO A 130 11.26 -16.07 12.32
N ALA A 131 11.11 -14.96 11.59
CA ALA A 131 12.04 -13.84 11.55
C ALA A 131 11.99 -13.05 12.89
N VAL A 132 12.55 -13.60 13.96
CA VAL A 132 12.44 -13.08 15.34
C VAL A 132 12.86 -11.61 15.44
N GLY A 133 13.98 -11.23 14.82
CA GLY A 133 14.44 -9.85 14.81
C GLY A 133 13.42 -8.88 14.20
N THR A 134 12.79 -9.26 13.09
CA THR A 134 11.73 -8.46 12.46
C THR A 134 10.47 -8.39 13.34
N LEU A 135 10.09 -9.48 14.00
CA LEU A 135 8.94 -9.48 14.93
C LEU A 135 9.17 -8.55 16.12
N LEU A 136 10.37 -8.52 16.68
CA LEU A 136 10.73 -7.61 17.77
C LEU A 136 10.65 -6.15 17.31
N GLN A 137 11.10 -5.84 16.09
CA GLN A 137 11.00 -4.51 15.52
C GLN A 137 9.54 -4.12 15.24
N ILE A 138 8.70 -5.02 14.71
CA ILE A 138 7.27 -4.78 14.56
C ILE A 138 6.63 -4.46 15.92
N ASN A 139 6.94 -5.24 16.97
CA ASN A 139 6.41 -4.99 18.30
C ASN A 139 6.84 -3.62 18.85
N ALA A 140 8.11 -3.22 18.64
CA ALA A 140 8.59 -1.90 19.04
C ALA A 140 7.85 -0.79 18.28
N ARG A 141 7.68 -0.96 16.96
CA ARG A 141 6.96 0.01 16.11
C ARG A 141 5.48 0.14 16.48
N LEU A 142 4.79 -0.96 16.77
CA LEU A 142 3.40 -0.92 17.22
C LEU A 142 3.24 -0.19 18.55
N LYS A 143 4.16 -0.40 19.50
CA LYS A 143 4.19 0.34 20.77
C LYS A 143 4.45 1.84 20.56
N GLU A 144 5.33 2.19 19.63
CA GLU A 144 5.57 3.59 19.26
C GLU A 144 4.30 4.24 18.67
N ILE A 145 3.63 3.56 17.74
CA ILE A 145 2.37 4.03 17.15
C ILE A 145 1.32 4.24 18.24
N ASP A 146 1.16 3.30 19.14
CA ASP A 146 0.21 3.38 20.25
C ASP A 146 0.52 4.56 21.19
N ALA A 147 1.77 4.72 21.58
CA ALA A 147 2.25 5.82 22.42
C ALA A 147 2.04 7.21 21.77
N ASN A 148 2.08 7.30 20.45
CA ASN A 148 1.89 8.52 19.68
C ASN A 148 0.43 8.81 19.27
N GLY A 149 -0.54 8.12 19.87
CA GLY A 149 -1.97 8.36 19.66
C GLY A 149 -2.65 7.35 18.72
N GLY A 150 -2.01 6.21 18.49
CA GLY A 150 -2.56 5.06 17.79
C GLY A 150 -2.63 5.21 16.26
N VAL A 151 -3.34 4.27 15.65
CA VAL A 151 -3.47 4.17 14.18
C VAL A 151 -3.98 5.46 13.55
N ALA A 152 -4.99 6.10 14.15
CA ALA A 152 -5.57 7.33 13.60
C ALA A 152 -4.56 8.49 13.58
N ALA A 153 -3.67 8.60 14.56
CA ALA A 153 -2.62 9.60 14.57
C ALA A 153 -1.56 9.32 13.50
N GLU A 154 -1.17 8.06 13.33
CA GLU A 154 -0.21 7.65 12.29
C GLU A 154 -0.77 7.90 10.87
N THR A 155 -2.03 7.53 10.62
CA THR A 155 -2.69 7.80 9.32
C THR A 155 -2.75 9.30 9.02
N ARG A 156 -3.08 10.14 10.03
CA ARG A 156 -3.05 11.61 9.87
C ARG A 156 -1.64 12.13 9.58
N ARG A 157 -0.62 11.60 10.23
CA ARG A 157 0.78 11.98 10.00
C ARG A 157 1.19 11.71 8.55
N ILE A 158 0.89 10.53 8.04
CA ILE A 158 1.21 10.14 6.65
C ILE A 158 0.40 10.98 5.66
N SER A 159 -0.88 11.21 5.92
CA SER A 159 -1.72 12.08 5.09
C SER A 159 -1.18 13.51 5.02
N ALA A 160 -0.73 14.06 6.16
CA ALA A 160 -0.11 15.39 6.21
C ALA A 160 1.19 15.46 5.42
N LEU A 161 2.04 14.43 5.48
CA LEU A 161 3.27 14.34 4.66
C LEU A 161 2.95 14.29 3.16
N ALA A 162 1.98 13.49 2.76
CA ALA A 162 1.55 13.40 1.36
C ALA A 162 1.00 14.75 0.86
N ALA A 163 0.17 15.41 1.67
CA ALA A 163 -0.38 16.73 1.34
C ALA A 163 0.71 17.80 1.24
N ASP A 164 1.67 17.83 2.18
CA ASP A 164 2.81 18.74 2.17
C ASP A 164 3.66 18.59 0.90
N PHE A 165 4.02 17.35 0.55
CA PHE A 165 4.76 17.07 -0.67
C PHE A 165 4.00 17.54 -1.92
N ARG A 166 2.73 17.16 -2.06
CA ARG A 166 1.89 17.52 -3.21
C ARG A 166 1.71 19.04 -3.34
N ALA A 167 1.62 19.75 -2.23
CA ALA A 167 1.58 21.22 -2.24
C ALA A 167 2.89 21.83 -2.74
N LYS A 168 4.04 21.33 -2.30
CA LYS A 168 5.38 21.83 -2.65
C LYS A 168 5.76 21.61 -4.11
N ILE A 169 5.22 20.57 -4.77
CA ILE A 169 5.53 20.28 -6.19
C ILE A 169 4.58 20.93 -7.19
N ARG A 170 3.60 21.70 -6.74
CA ARG A 170 2.52 22.24 -7.60
C ARG A 170 3.03 22.97 -8.83
N ASP A 171 4.12 23.73 -8.68
CA ASP A 171 4.71 24.54 -9.74
C ASP A 171 5.83 23.82 -10.51
N LEU A 172 6.10 22.57 -10.21
CA LEU A 172 7.05 21.75 -10.94
C LEU A 172 6.37 21.05 -12.14
N PRO A 173 7.11 20.74 -13.22
CA PRO A 173 6.56 20.18 -14.44
C PRO A 173 6.18 18.68 -14.32
N PHE A 174 5.39 18.37 -13.31
CA PHE A 174 4.88 17.01 -13.07
C PHE A 174 3.35 16.96 -13.18
N GLU A 175 2.85 15.81 -13.57
CA GLU A 175 1.43 15.45 -13.51
C GLU A 175 1.25 14.31 -12.51
N ILE A 176 0.25 14.40 -11.64
CA ILE A 176 -0.15 13.30 -10.78
C ILE A 176 -1.06 12.39 -11.59
N VAL A 177 -0.65 11.12 -11.76
CA VAL A 177 -1.32 10.18 -12.68
C VAL A 177 -2.59 9.57 -12.11
N SER A 178 -2.72 9.49 -10.78
CA SER A 178 -3.83 8.80 -10.12
C SER A 178 -5.11 9.64 -10.06
N GLU A 179 -6.24 9.07 -10.42
CA GLU A 179 -7.57 9.66 -10.22
C GLU A 179 -8.07 9.58 -8.77
N SER A 180 -7.56 8.62 -8.00
CA SER A 180 -7.96 8.38 -6.60
C SER A 180 -6.72 8.03 -5.79
N MET A 181 -6.10 9.01 -5.15
CA MET A 181 -4.78 8.84 -4.54
C MET A 181 -4.84 8.22 -3.14
N SER A 182 -3.96 7.24 -2.92
CA SER A 182 -3.51 6.85 -1.58
C SER A 182 -2.61 7.93 -0.97
N ASN A 183 -2.56 7.99 0.36
CA ASN A 183 -1.54 8.78 1.07
C ASN A 183 -0.18 8.09 1.15
N ALA A 184 -0.09 6.81 0.80
CA ALA A 184 1.17 6.07 0.82
C ALA A 184 2.18 6.53 -0.23
N VAL A 185 1.69 6.98 -1.39
CA VAL A 185 2.51 7.24 -2.59
C VAL A 185 1.92 8.39 -3.42
N THR A 186 2.79 9.22 -4.00
CA THR A 186 2.43 10.15 -5.08
C THR A 186 3.12 9.70 -6.38
N PRO A 187 2.35 9.23 -7.38
CA PRO A 187 2.86 8.88 -8.71
C PRO A 187 2.98 10.13 -9.57
N LEU A 188 4.15 10.33 -10.17
CA LEU A 188 4.47 11.53 -10.95
C LEU A 188 4.88 11.16 -12.38
N HIS A 189 4.26 11.82 -13.33
CA HIS A 189 4.66 11.83 -14.73
C HIS A 189 5.37 13.15 -15.05
N PRO A 190 6.68 13.14 -15.38
CA PRO A 190 7.38 14.34 -15.87
C PRO A 190 6.88 14.71 -17.27
N ARG A 191 6.64 16.00 -17.51
CA ARG A 191 6.09 16.45 -18.80
C ARG A 191 7.08 16.47 -19.95
N ASN A 192 8.37 16.70 -19.65
CA ASN A 192 9.36 17.02 -20.67
C ASN A 192 10.49 16.00 -20.76
N VAL A 193 10.66 15.15 -19.76
CA VAL A 193 11.78 14.20 -19.64
C VAL A 193 11.28 12.83 -19.24
N SER A 194 12.13 11.80 -19.38
CA SER A 194 11.83 10.46 -18.90
C SER A 194 11.77 10.41 -17.37
N ALA A 195 10.79 9.70 -16.81
CA ALA A 195 10.70 9.44 -15.38
C ALA A 195 11.92 8.71 -14.84
N TYR A 196 12.52 7.82 -15.64
CA TYR A 196 13.74 7.12 -15.28
C TYR A 196 14.95 8.06 -15.23
N SER A 197 15.01 9.08 -16.11
CA SER A 197 16.04 10.13 -16.06
C SER A 197 15.95 10.94 -14.78
N VAL A 198 14.73 11.35 -14.36
CA VAL A 198 14.52 12.04 -13.08
C VAL A 198 15.03 11.21 -11.90
N PHE A 199 14.66 9.92 -11.85
CA PHE A 199 15.15 9.00 -10.83
C PHE A 199 16.69 8.91 -10.82
N THR A 200 17.31 8.79 -11.99
CA THR A 200 18.78 8.65 -12.11
C THR A 200 19.50 9.88 -11.60
N HIS A 201 19.06 11.10 -11.98
CA HIS A 201 19.64 12.34 -11.48
C HIS A 201 19.46 12.49 -9.96
N LEU A 202 18.26 12.25 -9.43
CA LEU A 202 18.03 12.31 -7.98
C LEU A 202 18.93 11.35 -7.20
N LYS A 203 19.09 10.13 -7.71
CA LYS A 203 19.92 9.10 -7.09
C LYS A 203 21.41 9.44 -7.18
N ASP A 204 21.93 9.78 -8.36
CA ASP A 204 23.37 9.86 -8.63
C ASP A 204 23.97 11.21 -8.23
N GLU A 205 23.21 12.32 -8.34
CA GLU A 205 23.73 13.65 -8.06
C GLU A 205 23.34 14.17 -6.67
N TYR A 206 22.16 13.76 -6.15
CA TYR A 206 21.64 14.25 -4.86
C TYR A 206 21.61 13.19 -3.78
N GLY A 207 21.91 11.92 -4.09
CA GLY A 207 21.83 10.80 -3.15
C GLY A 207 20.41 10.50 -2.67
N ILE A 208 19.37 10.91 -3.43
CA ILE A 208 17.97 10.76 -3.06
C ILE A 208 17.36 9.62 -3.88
N TRP A 209 16.85 8.61 -3.17
CA TRP A 209 16.19 7.48 -3.81
C TRP A 209 14.67 7.68 -3.85
N VAL A 210 14.10 7.86 -5.05
CA VAL A 210 12.67 7.76 -5.32
C VAL A 210 12.39 6.42 -6.00
N CYS A 211 11.13 5.99 -6.07
CA CYS A 211 10.80 4.67 -6.57
C CYS A 211 10.51 4.70 -8.09
N PRO A 212 11.41 4.21 -8.96
CA PRO A 212 11.11 4.09 -10.39
C PRO A 212 10.04 3.01 -10.62
N ASN A 213 9.33 3.09 -11.74
CA ASN A 213 8.52 1.98 -12.24
C ASN A 213 9.34 1.10 -13.19
N GLY A 214 8.79 -0.08 -13.51
CA GLY A 214 9.36 -1.01 -14.48
C GLY A 214 8.47 -1.20 -15.70
N GLY A 215 8.97 -1.96 -16.68
CA GLY A 215 8.23 -2.29 -17.90
C GLY A 215 7.76 -1.06 -18.67
N ALA A 216 6.54 -1.07 -19.15
CA ALA A 216 5.95 0.02 -19.95
C ALA A 216 5.80 1.35 -19.20
N LEU A 217 5.93 1.35 -17.88
CA LEU A 217 5.83 2.57 -17.05
C LEU A 217 7.18 3.16 -16.67
N ALA A 218 8.32 2.52 -17.02
CA ALA A 218 9.65 2.93 -16.59
C ALA A 218 9.99 4.38 -16.94
N ASP A 219 9.73 4.78 -18.18
CA ASP A 219 9.98 6.15 -18.65
C ASP A 219 8.84 7.12 -18.40
N ARG A 220 7.69 6.64 -17.94
CA ARG A 220 6.47 7.42 -17.81
C ARG A 220 6.18 7.90 -16.40
N ILE A 221 6.46 7.07 -15.38
CA ILE A 221 6.02 7.33 -14.01
C ILE A 221 7.12 6.94 -13.03
N PHE A 222 7.48 7.84 -12.14
CA PHE A 222 8.16 7.49 -10.89
C PHE A 222 7.27 7.82 -9.69
N ARG A 223 7.63 7.33 -8.52
CA ARG A 223 6.78 7.44 -7.33
C ARG A 223 7.56 7.99 -6.15
N VAL A 224 6.92 8.86 -5.38
CA VAL A 224 7.43 9.35 -4.11
C VAL A 224 6.61 8.75 -2.99
N GLY A 225 7.26 7.99 -2.10
CA GLY A 225 6.63 7.36 -0.94
C GLY A 225 6.53 8.31 0.25
N HIS A 226 5.48 8.15 1.05
CA HIS A 226 5.23 8.97 2.24
C HIS A 226 5.13 8.14 3.53
N ILE A 227 5.29 6.82 3.43
CA ILE A 227 5.24 5.87 4.55
C ILE A 227 6.61 5.66 5.19
N GLY A 228 6.61 5.14 6.41
CA GLY A 228 7.85 4.91 7.18
C GLY A 228 8.26 6.11 8.02
N ALA A 229 9.54 6.22 8.36
CA ALA A 229 10.09 7.23 9.26
C ALA A 229 10.42 8.58 8.57
N LEU A 230 9.64 8.97 7.55
CA LEU A 230 9.82 10.22 6.81
C LEU A 230 9.24 11.42 7.57
N THR A 231 9.81 12.60 7.30
CA THR A 231 9.46 13.89 7.88
C THR A 231 9.19 14.95 6.81
N ALA A 232 8.66 16.12 7.20
CA ALA A 232 8.49 17.26 6.30
C ALA A 232 9.83 17.81 5.76
N ASN A 233 10.94 17.60 6.49
CA ASN A 233 12.27 17.98 6.03
C ASN A 233 12.74 17.13 4.85
N ASP A 234 12.39 15.83 4.83
CA ASP A 234 12.70 14.95 3.69
C ASP A 234 11.97 15.42 2.43
N ASN A 235 10.70 15.81 2.54
CA ASN A 235 9.96 16.43 1.44
C ASN A 235 10.64 17.72 0.97
N THR A 236 11.07 18.59 1.89
CA THR A 236 11.74 19.86 1.55
C THR A 236 13.05 19.60 0.81
N THR A 237 13.85 18.64 1.26
CA THR A 237 15.12 18.26 0.63
C THR A 237 14.89 17.71 -0.79
N LEU A 238 13.92 16.81 -0.96
CA LEU A 238 13.58 16.26 -2.27
C LEU A 238 13.10 17.37 -3.23
N VAL A 239 12.20 18.24 -2.77
CA VAL A 239 11.67 19.33 -3.61
C VAL A 239 12.76 20.34 -3.98
N ALA A 240 13.68 20.66 -3.07
CA ALA A 240 14.84 21.52 -3.37
C ALA A 240 15.73 20.93 -4.46
N ALA A 241 15.99 19.62 -4.42
CA ALA A 241 16.71 18.92 -5.49
C ALA A 241 15.97 19.00 -6.83
N MET A 242 14.66 18.77 -6.85
CA MET A 242 13.82 18.89 -8.05
C MET A 242 13.82 20.32 -8.62
N GLN A 243 13.76 21.33 -7.76
CA GLN A 243 13.85 22.74 -8.16
C GLN A 243 15.22 23.09 -8.75
N ASP A 244 16.30 22.51 -8.20
CA ASP A 244 17.64 22.69 -8.78
C ASP A 244 17.74 22.03 -10.16
N MET A 245 17.21 20.81 -10.31
CA MET A 245 17.14 20.13 -11.60
C MET A 245 16.37 20.97 -12.63
N LEU A 246 15.24 21.60 -12.24
CA LEU A 246 14.48 22.49 -13.12
C LEU A 246 15.31 23.69 -13.58
N ARG A 247 16.02 24.37 -12.65
CA ARG A 247 16.93 25.49 -13.00
C ARG A 247 18.04 25.10 -13.96
N ARG A 248 18.48 23.84 -13.91
CA ARG A 248 19.54 23.26 -14.77
C ARG A 248 19.01 22.70 -16.09
N GLY A 249 17.70 22.77 -16.33
CA GLY A 249 17.08 22.23 -17.56
C GLY A 249 17.03 20.69 -17.62
N LEU A 250 16.99 20.03 -16.45
CA LEU A 250 16.95 18.57 -16.31
C LEU A 250 15.51 18.04 -16.03
N LEU A 251 14.52 18.94 -15.97
CA LEU A 251 13.08 18.62 -15.82
C LEU A 251 12.25 19.24 -16.94
#